data_f8c64ff62227bbbea97ae98e30604ae6
#
_entry.id   f8c64ff62227bbbea97ae98e30604ae6
#
_cell.length_a   1.000
_cell.length_b   1.000
_cell.length_c   1.000
_cell.angle_alpha   90.00
_cell.angle_beta   90.00
_cell.angle_gamma   90.00
#
_symmetry.space_group_name_H-M   'P 1'
#
loop_
_entity.id
_entity.type
_entity.pdbx_description
1 polymer ?
#
loop_
_entity_poly.entity_id
_entity_poly.type
_entity_poly.pdbx_seq_one_letter_code
_entity_poly.pdbx_strand_id
1 'polypeptide(L)'
;GDVINEITSEGELIWQWGTREMEIEKYPICPLCPRAEFAHANTCSPMPNGDIMVSFRVLNLLIVIDKETREITWEYQDLSLGHQHDCHLLPNGNVLVFANGFHGKDVNMFSTIREFDFQTKETVWEFKADPVTSFFSANISGVQRLWSGNTLICEGNRGCLFEVTPDGEIVWE
;
A
#
# COMPACT_ATOMS: atom_id res chain seq x y z
N GLY A 1 -0.48 3.90 -18.82
CA GLY A 1 -0.70 4.32 -17.44
C GLY A 1 -1.92 3.62 -16.86
N ASP A 2 -2.05 3.66 -15.55
CA ASP A 2 -3.14 3.00 -14.83
C ASP A 2 -4.42 3.81 -14.89
N VAL A 3 -5.56 3.12 -14.82
CA VAL A 3 -6.89 3.70 -14.80
C VAL A 3 -7.71 3.05 -13.71
N ILE A 4 -8.38 3.85 -12.91
CA ILE A 4 -9.30 3.43 -11.85
C ILE A 4 -10.70 3.73 -12.33
N ASN A 5 -11.57 2.74 -12.30
CA ASN A 5 -12.95 2.85 -12.72
C ASN A 5 -13.89 2.51 -11.57
N GLU A 6 -14.96 3.27 -11.43
CA GLU A 6 -16.13 2.87 -10.68
C GLU A 6 -17.23 2.48 -11.65
N ILE A 7 -17.81 1.32 -11.44
CA ILE A 7 -18.87 0.77 -12.30
C ILE A 7 -20.09 0.41 -11.44
N THR A 8 -21.27 0.47 -12.05
CA THR A 8 -22.51 -0.02 -11.41
C THR A 8 -22.51 -1.55 -11.37
N SER A 9 -23.48 -2.13 -10.66
CA SER A 9 -23.73 -3.59 -10.69
C SER A 9 -24.06 -4.12 -12.08
N GLU A 10 -24.58 -3.27 -12.95
CA GLU A 10 -24.90 -3.58 -14.35
C GLU A 10 -23.71 -3.40 -15.29
N GLY A 11 -22.55 -2.93 -14.79
CA GLY A 11 -21.32 -2.74 -15.56
C GLY A 11 -21.19 -1.37 -16.24
N GLU A 12 -22.04 -0.40 -15.90
CA GLU A 12 -21.95 0.96 -16.44
C GLU A 12 -20.86 1.76 -15.75
N LEU A 13 -20.00 2.43 -16.53
CA LEU A 13 -18.96 3.32 -16.00
C LEU A 13 -19.59 4.61 -15.50
N ILE A 14 -19.43 4.89 -14.19
CA ILE A 14 -19.95 6.10 -13.54
C ILE A 14 -18.87 7.09 -13.11
N TRP A 15 -17.65 6.61 -12.92
CA TRP A 15 -16.50 7.47 -12.61
C TRP A 15 -15.20 6.84 -13.09
N GLN A 16 -14.25 7.67 -13.50
CA GLN A 16 -12.93 7.23 -13.95
C GLN A 16 -11.87 8.25 -13.56
N TRP A 17 -10.72 7.77 -13.12
CA TRP A 17 -9.53 8.57 -12.92
C TRP A 17 -8.31 7.81 -13.46
N GLY A 18 -7.28 8.52 -13.93
CA GLY A 18 -6.10 7.87 -14.49
C GLY A 18 -4.81 8.62 -14.21
N THR A 19 -3.68 7.90 -14.25
CA THR A 19 -2.35 8.47 -14.01
C THR A 19 -1.94 9.58 -14.98
N ARG A 20 -2.67 9.76 -16.09
CA ARG A 20 -2.52 10.92 -16.99
C ARG A 20 -2.91 12.26 -16.34
N GLU A 21 -3.64 12.21 -15.21
CA GLU A 21 -4.07 13.38 -14.43
C GLU A 21 -3.02 13.78 -13.38
N MET A 22 -1.95 12.98 -13.23
CA MET A 22 -0.81 13.27 -12.35
C MET A 22 0.20 14.18 -13.07
N GLU A 23 0.86 15.01 -12.27
CA GLU A 23 2.06 15.74 -12.68
C GLU A 23 3.26 14.78 -12.68
N ILE A 24 3.48 14.10 -13.82
CA ILE A 24 4.43 12.98 -13.93
C ILE A 24 5.84 13.34 -13.44
N GLU A 25 6.29 14.57 -13.70
CA GLU A 25 7.61 15.07 -13.30
C GLU A 25 7.80 15.11 -11.77
N LYS A 26 6.71 15.18 -11.02
CA LYS A 26 6.72 15.21 -9.56
C LYS A 26 7.08 13.82 -8.96
N TYR A 27 6.84 12.75 -9.71
CA TYR A 27 6.95 11.38 -9.19
C TYR A 27 7.99 10.56 -9.96
N PRO A 28 9.27 10.60 -9.56
CA PRO A 28 10.31 9.83 -10.22
C PRO A 28 10.05 8.32 -10.11
N ILE A 29 10.17 7.62 -11.22
CA ILE A 29 10.06 6.17 -11.28
C ILE A 29 11.29 5.55 -10.61
N CYS A 30 11.08 4.42 -9.90
CA CYS A 30 12.16 3.61 -9.35
C CYS A 30 13.26 3.37 -10.39
N PRO A 31 14.54 3.67 -10.08
CA PRO A 31 15.64 3.54 -11.04
C PRO A 31 15.94 2.10 -11.45
N LEU A 32 15.52 1.12 -10.65
CA LEU A 32 15.72 -0.31 -10.90
C LEU A 32 14.59 -0.93 -11.73
N CYS A 33 13.50 -0.19 -11.96
CA CYS A 33 12.34 -0.70 -12.69
C CYS A 33 12.42 -0.43 -14.20
N PRO A 34 11.84 -1.31 -15.04
CA PRO A 34 11.72 -1.08 -16.47
C PRO A 34 10.85 0.15 -16.76
N ARG A 35 11.13 0.84 -17.85
CA ARG A 35 10.37 2.03 -18.29
C ARG A 35 9.10 1.72 -19.06
N ALA A 36 8.71 0.46 -19.16
CA ALA A 36 7.49 0.02 -19.82
C ALA A 36 6.22 0.38 -19.03
N GLU A 37 6.34 0.55 -17.72
CA GLU A 37 5.25 0.91 -16.82
C GLU A 37 5.52 2.25 -16.13
N PHE A 38 4.46 3.04 -15.98
CA PHE A 38 4.44 4.19 -15.08
C PHE A 38 3.38 3.94 -14.00
N ALA A 39 3.79 4.14 -12.75
CA ALA A 39 3.01 4.02 -11.53
C ALA A 39 2.72 2.59 -11.07
N HIS A 40 2.07 1.71 -11.82
CA HIS A 40 1.66 0.37 -11.42
C HIS A 40 0.76 0.40 -10.18
N ALA A 41 -0.48 0.84 -10.37
CA ALA A 41 -1.49 0.80 -9.31
C ALA A 41 -1.79 -0.65 -8.90
N ASN A 42 -1.60 -0.98 -7.63
CA ASN A 42 -1.79 -2.32 -7.10
C ASN A 42 -2.78 -2.42 -5.94
N THR A 43 -3.23 -1.29 -5.42
CA THR A 43 -4.33 -1.22 -4.45
C THR A 43 -5.20 0.00 -4.75
N CYS A 44 -6.51 -0.20 -4.67
CA CYS A 44 -7.51 0.84 -4.78
C CYS A 44 -8.54 0.59 -3.67
N SER A 45 -8.59 1.45 -2.67
CA SER A 45 -9.41 1.28 -1.47
C SER A 45 -10.34 2.48 -1.28
N PRO A 46 -11.67 2.28 -1.29
CA PRO A 46 -12.60 3.37 -0.99
C PRO A 46 -12.48 3.80 0.48
N MET A 47 -12.56 5.10 0.71
CA MET A 47 -12.53 5.69 2.04
C MET A 47 -13.95 6.00 2.56
N PRO A 48 -14.15 6.14 3.88
CA PRO A 48 -15.47 6.38 4.46
C PRO A 48 -16.16 7.67 3.98
N ASN A 49 -15.39 8.67 3.56
CA ASN A 49 -15.90 9.94 3.01
C ASN A 49 -16.21 9.86 1.51
N GLY A 50 -15.99 8.72 0.87
CA GLY A 50 -16.20 8.50 -0.56
C GLY A 50 -14.97 8.71 -1.44
N ASP A 51 -13.88 9.26 -0.91
CA ASP A 51 -12.60 9.39 -1.61
C ASP A 51 -11.95 8.02 -1.86
N ILE A 52 -10.89 8.02 -2.64
CA ILE A 52 -10.23 6.78 -3.05
C ILE A 52 -8.75 6.84 -2.68
N MET A 53 -8.30 5.90 -1.83
CA MET A 53 -6.88 5.68 -1.56
C MET A 53 -6.29 4.74 -2.60
N VAL A 54 -5.15 5.08 -3.16
CA VAL A 54 -4.47 4.31 -4.21
C VAL A 54 -3.01 4.11 -3.85
N SER A 55 -2.51 2.90 -4.08
CA SER A 55 -1.09 2.57 -3.98
C SER A 55 -0.48 2.45 -5.37
N PHE A 56 0.61 3.17 -5.61
CA PHE A 56 1.44 3.07 -6.81
C PHE A 56 2.77 2.43 -6.49
N ARG A 57 2.90 1.18 -6.86
CA ARG A 57 4.04 0.32 -6.54
C ARG A 57 5.38 0.89 -7.00
N VAL A 58 5.50 1.24 -8.27
CA VAL A 58 6.78 1.67 -8.89
C VAL A 58 7.22 3.05 -8.41
N LEU A 59 6.29 3.83 -7.86
CA LEU A 59 6.55 5.16 -7.32
C LEU A 59 6.80 5.17 -5.81
N ASN A 60 6.60 4.04 -5.12
CA ASN A 60 6.58 3.98 -3.65
C ASN A 60 5.65 5.05 -3.06
N LEU A 61 4.49 5.21 -3.67
CA LEU A 61 3.60 6.34 -3.46
C LEU A 61 2.19 5.85 -3.09
N LEU A 62 1.63 6.45 -2.06
CA LEU A 62 0.21 6.36 -1.72
C LEU A 62 -0.42 7.73 -1.95
N ILE A 63 -1.61 7.75 -2.52
CA ILE A 63 -2.38 8.98 -2.71
C ILE A 63 -3.82 8.81 -2.24
N VAL A 64 -4.48 9.92 -1.96
CA VAL A 64 -5.93 10.01 -1.87
C VAL A 64 -6.44 10.93 -2.97
N ILE A 65 -7.41 10.44 -3.71
CA ILE A 65 -8.11 11.18 -4.76
C ILE A 65 -9.47 11.60 -4.22
N ASP A 66 -9.72 12.90 -4.19
CA ASP A 66 -11.06 13.42 -3.96
C ASP A 66 -11.94 13.04 -5.16
N LYS A 67 -13.03 12.33 -4.88
CA LYS A 67 -13.86 11.76 -5.93
C LYS A 67 -14.67 12.80 -6.71
N GLU A 68 -15.01 13.92 -6.08
CA GLU A 68 -15.80 14.99 -6.72
C GLU A 68 -14.91 15.90 -7.59
N THR A 69 -13.80 16.37 -7.03
CA THR A 69 -12.88 17.28 -7.73
C THR A 69 -11.89 16.55 -8.64
N ARG A 70 -11.62 15.26 -8.38
CA ARG A 70 -10.61 14.41 -9.05
C ARG A 70 -9.16 14.82 -8.73
N GLU A 71 -8.98 15.71 -7.77
CA GLU A 71 -7.67 16.19 -7.33
C GLU A 71 -7.02 15.22 -6.33
N ILE A 72 -5.69 15.16 -6.33
CA ILE A 72 -4.94 14.46 -5.29
C ILE A 72 -4.89 15.37 -4.06
N THR A 73 -5.59 14.98 -3.00
CA THR A 73 -5.72 15.78 -1.76
C THR A 73 -4.73 15.37 -0.66
N TRP A 74 -4.18 14.18 -0.77
CA TRP A 74 -3.17 13.67 0.15
C TRP A 74 -2.19 12.76 -0.58
N GLU A 75 -0.94 12.79 -0.16
CA GLU A 75 0.11 11.92 -0.71
C GLU A 75 1.13 11.54 0.36
N TYR A 76 1.63 10.30 0.26
CA TYR A 76 2.71 9.77 1.07
C TYR A 76 3.68 9.01 0.17
N GLN A 77 4.89 9.53 0.01
CA GLN A 77 5.95 8.87 -0.73
C GLN A 77 7.10 8.51 0.20
N ASP A 78 7.43 7.23 0.28
CA ASP A 78 8.54 6.72 1.09
C ASP A 78 9.23 5.57 0.37
N LEU A 79 10.47 5.80 -0.05
CA LEU A 79 11.26 4.79 -0.74
C LEU A 79 11.53 3.54 0.11
N SER A 80 11.44 3.66 1.44
CA SER A 80 11.62 2.51 2.33
C SER A 80 10.46 1.51 2.29
N LEU A 81 9.31 1.87 1.69
CA LEU A 81 8.21 0.94 1.42
C LEU A 81 8.61 -0.16 0.45
N GLY A 82 9.53 0.15 -0.47
CA GLY A 82 10.14 -0.85 -1.35
C GLY A 82 9.15 -1.62 -2.21
N HIS A 83 8.30 -0.91 -2.97
CA HIS A 83 7.24 -1.49 -3.80
C HIS A 83 6.07 -2.09 -3.01
N GLN A 84 5.52 -1.31 -2.10
CA GLN A 84 4.43 -1.67 -1.21
C GLN A 84 3.17 -2.24 -1.91
N HIS A 85 2.38 -2.99 -1.11
CA HIS A 85 1.08 -3.53 -1.49
C HIS A 85 0.04 -3.30 -0.40
N ASP A 86 -1.22 -3.46 -0.77
CA ASP A 86 -2.37 -3.55 0.13
C ASP A 86 -2.45 -2.43 1.19
N CYS A 87 -2.50 -1.18 0.70
CA CYS A 87 -2.70 -0.04 1.59
C CYS A 87 -4.19 0.27 1.79
N HIS A 88 -4.59 0.56 3.02
CA HIS A 88 -5.95 1.00 3.33
C HIS A 88 -6.04 1.78 4.63
N LEU A 89 -7.10 2.58 4.74
CA LEU A 89 -7.40 3.32 5.96
C LEU A 89 -8.05 2.39 6.98
N LEU A 90 -7.54 2.40 8.20
CA LEU A 90 -8.10 1.69 9.34
C LEU A 90 -9.23 2.51 10.01
N PRO A 91 -10.14 1.87 10.78
CA PRO A 91 -11.20 2.57 11.51
C PRO A 91 -10.69 3.61 12.53
N ASN A 92 -9.46 3.46 13.01
CA ASN A 92 -8.83 4.44 13.93
C ASN A 92 -8.25 5.67 13.21
N GLY A 93 -8.34 5.73 11.88
CA GLY A 93 -7.82 6.83 11.06
C GLY A 93 -6.37 6.67 10.62
N ASN A 94 -5.69 5.58 10.96
CA ASN A 94 -4.34 5.29 10.51
C ASN A 94 -4.35 4.54 9.16
N VAL A 95 -3.22 4.51 8.50
CA VAL A 95 -3.00 3.73 7.26
C VAL A 95 -2.22 2.47 7.58
N LEU A 96 -2.72 1.32 7.14
CA LEU A 96 -2.01 0.05 7.19
C LEU A 96 -1.47 -0.30 5.81
N VAL A 97 -0.23 -0.79 5.72
CA VAL A 97 0.42 -1.11 4.44
C VAL A 97 1.42 -2.26 4.59
N PHE A 98 1.50 -3.11 3.58
CA PHE A 98 2.57 -4.10 3.41
C PHE A 98 3.75 -3.44 2.69
N ALA A 99 4.86 -3.19 3.39
CA ALA A 99 6.10 -2.65 2.84
C ALA A 99 6.99 -3.82 2.39
N ASN A 100 7.10 -4.03 1.08
CA ASN A 100 7.85 -5.17 0.52
C ASN A 100 9.37 -5.06 0.71
N GLY A 101 9.92 -3.83 0.73
CA GLY A 101 11.32 -3.57 1.06
C GLY A 101 12.34 -3.76 -0.07
N PHE A 102 11.98 -4.43 -1.17
CA PHE A 102 12.94 -4.88 -2.18
C PHE A 102 13.53 -3.75 -3.05
N HIS A 103 12.72 -2.80 -3.50
CA HIS A 103 13.15 -1.69 -4.36
C HIS A 103 13.22 -0.36 -3.59
N GLY A 104 13.48 -0.44 -2.29
CA GLY A 104 13.66 0.72 -1.43
C GLY A 104 15.03 1.38 -1.63
N LYS A 105 15.25 2.45 -0.88
CA LYS A 105 16.50 3.22 -0.91
C LYS A 105 17.74 2.35 -0.59
N ASP A 106 17.58 1.36 0.28
CA ASP A 106 18.66 0.52 0.80
C ASP A 106 18.44 -0.95 0.45
N VAL A 107 17.89 -1.32 -0.67
CA VAL A 107 17.62 -2.69 -1.13
C VAL A 107 17.54 -3.72 0.02
N ASN A 108 16.50 -3.61 0.83
CA ASN A 108 16.32 -4.52 1.95
C ASN A 108 15.78 -5.86 1.45
N MET A 109 16.36 -6.95 1.96
CA MET A 109 15.89 -8.32 1.70
C MET A 109 14.98 -8.80 2.83
N PHE A 110 14.08 -7.93 3.29
CA PHE A 110 13.03 -8.23 4.25
C PHE A 110 11.83 -7.29 4.05
N SER A 111 10.67 -7.77 4.41
CA SER A 111 9.42 -7.00 4.39
C SER A 111 9.05 -6.55 5.80
N THR A 112 8.21 -5.52 5.88
CA THR A 112 7.61 -5.07 7.14
C THR A 112 6.12 -4.78 6.93
N ILE A 113 5.35 -4.84 8.00
CA ILE A 113 4.00 -4.27 8.01
C ILE A 113 4.08 -2.97 8.79
N ARG A 114 3.51 -1.90 8.22
CA ARG A 114 3.51 -0.59 8.87
C ARG A 114 2.10 -0.06 9.06
N GLU A 115 1.87 0.49 10.22
CA GLU A 115 0.74 1.37 10.49
C GLU A 115 1.29 2.76 10.79
N PHE A 116 0.77 3.77 10.11
CA PHE A 116 1.18 5.14 10.34
C PHE A 116 -0.05 6.07 10.42
N ASP A 117 0.10 7.12 11.19
CA ASP A 117 -0.94 8.15 11.33
C ASP A 117 -1.14 8.88 9.99
N PHE A 118 -2.39 8.98 9.55
CA PHE A 118 -2.75 9.58 8.27
C PHE A 118 -2.36 11.06 8.16
N GLN A 119 -2.44 11.82 9.26
CA GLN A 119 -2.19 13.25 9.25
C GLN A 119 -0.70 13.57 9.42
N THR A 120 -0.06 12.95 10.43
CA THR A 120 1.36 13.23 10.74
C THR A 120 2.31 12.44 9.88
N LYS A 121 1.86 11.32 9.30
CA LYS A 121 2.66 10.37 8.51
C LYS A 121 3.74 9.66 9.35
N GLU A 122 3.64 9.73 10.67
CA GLU A 122 4.55 9.04 11.56
C GLU A 122 4.12 7.59 11.76
N THR A 123 5.09 6.67 11.72
CA THR A 123 4.84 5.25 11.99
C THR A 123 4.46 5.08 13.46
N VAL A 124 3.28 4.51 13.72
CA VAL A 124 2.75 4.25 15.06
C VAL A 124 2.88 2.79 15.48
N TRP A 125 2.98 1.87 14.50
CA TRP A 125 3.22 0.46 14.73
C TRP A 125 3.96 -0.15 13.53
N GLU A 126 4.85 -1.09 13.82
CA GLU A 126 5.56 -1.84 12.78
C GLU A 126 5.80 -3.27 13.23
N PHE A 127 5.49 -4.22 12.35
CA PHE A 127 5.91 -5.61 12.50
C PHE A 127 7.16 -5.87 11.67
N LYS A 128 8.15 -6.45 12.32
CA LYS A 128 9.36 -7.04 11.73
C LYS A 128 9.57 -8.42 12.31
N ALA A 129 9.86 -9.39 11.45
CA ALA A 129 10.21 -10.72 11.96
C ALA A 129 11.58 -10.73 12.67
N ASP A 130 11.80 -11.71 13.50
CA ASP A 130 13.10 -12.00 14.11
C ASP A 130 13.52 -13.45 13.81
N PRO A 131 14.60 -13.67 13.04
CA PRO A 131 15.44 -12.68 12.37
C PRO A 131 14.68 -11.95 11.23
N VAL A 132 15.03 -10.70 10.95
CA VAL A 132 14.32 -9.85 9.96
C VAL A 132 14.24 -10.48 8.56
N THR A 133 15.22 -11.29 8.20
CA THR A 133 15.30 -11.98 6.90
C THR A 133 14.37 -13.18 6.78
N SER A 134 13.68 -13.59 7.86
CA SER A 134 12.71 -14.70 7.83
C SER A 134 11.36 -14.30 7.23
N PHE A 135 11.11 -13.00 7.03
CA PHE A 135 9.90 -12.46 6.43
C PHE A 135 10.25 -11.59 5.23
N PHE A 136 9.99 -12.11 4.02
CA PHE A 136 10.29 -11.39 2.80
C PHE A 136 9.41 -11.78 1.63
N SER A 137 8.66 -10.83 1.11
CA SER A 137 7.93 -10.94 -0.15
C SER A 137 8.32 -9.78 -1.05
N ALA A 138 9.11 -10.05 -2.08
CA ALA A 138 9.65 -9.02 -2.99
C ALA A 138 8.56 -8.33 -3.82
N ASN A 139 7.46 -9.02 -4.04
CA ASN A 139 6.28 -8.55 -4.78
C ASN A 139 5.06 -9.30 -4.27
N ILE A 140 3.85 -8.85 -4.68
CA ILE A 140 2.57 -9.38 -4.18
C ILE A 140 2.53 -9.43 -2.65
N SER A 141 1.44 -9.32 -2.01
CA SER A 141 1.23 -9.54 -0.57
C SER A 141 -0.06 -8.89 -0.11
N GLY A 142 -0.49 -9.20 1.10
CA GLY A 142 -1.65 -8.57 1.70
C GLY A 142 -1.52 -8.45 3.21
N VAL A 143 -2.27 -7.53 3.79
CA VAL A 143 -2.33 -7.30 5.23
C VAL A 143 -3.73 -6.87 5.64
N GLN A 144 -4.21 -7.35 6.76
CA GLN A 144 -5.51 -6.97 7.30
C GLN A 144 -5.48 -6.86 8.81
N ARG A 145 -5.96 -5.74 9.36
CA ARG A 145 -6.23 -5.62 10.79
C ARG A 145 -7.54 -6.35 11.11
N LEU A 146 -7.47 -7.31 12.02
CA LEU A 146 -8.61 -8.09 12.48
C LEU A 146 -9.39 -7.38 13.58
N TRP A 147 -10.62 -7.81 13.82
CA TRP A 147 -11.47 -7.31 14.92
C TRP A 147 -10.89 -7.62 16.32
N SER A 148 -10.04 -8.66 16.42
CA SER A 148 -9.28 -8.98 17.63
C SER A 148 -8.22 -7.93 17.99
N GLY A 149 -7.86 -7.06 17.06
CA GLY A 149 -6.72 -6.16 17.14
C GLY A 149 -5.43 -6.77 16.57
N ASN A 150 -5.41 -8.08 16.30
CA ASN A 150 -4.30 -8.74 15.63
C ASN A 150 -4.24 -8.37 14.15
N THR A 151 -3.13 -8.69 13.50
CA THR A 151 -2.93 -8.44 12.08
C THR A 151 -2.71 -9.75 11.34
N LEU A 152 -3.59 -10.04 10.37
CA LEU A 152 -3.42 -11.14 9.42
C LEU A 152 -2.50 -10.68 8.30
N ILE A 153 -1.49 -11.46 7.98
CA ILE A 153 -0.45 -11.15 7.00
C ILE A 153 -0.40 -12.27 5.96
N CYS A 154 -0.38 -11.89 4.69
CA CYS A 154 -0.13 -12.78 3.57
C CYS A 154 1.26 -12.50 3.00
N GLU A 155 2.22 -13.40 3.24
CA GLU A 155 3.53 -13.38 2.60
C GLU A 155 3.41 -14.02 1.20
N GLY A 156 3.07 -13.21 0.21
CA GLY A 156 2.61 -13.69 -1.08
C GLY A 156 3.61 -14.55 -1.84
N ASN A 157 4.91 -14.22 -1.82
CA ASN A 157 5.94 -15.02 -2.52
C ASN A 157 6.11 -16.43 -1.96
N ARG A 158 5.85 -16.64 -0.68
CA ARG A 158 5.90 -17.96 -0.04
C ARG A 158 4.55 -18.66 0.02
N GLY A 159 3.46 -17.93 -0.22
CA GLY A 159 2.11 -18.44 -0.04
C GLY A 159 1.79 -18.77 1.42
N CYS A 160 2.38 -18.03 2.36
CA CYS A 160 2.20 -18.21 3.80
C CYS A 160 1.21 -17.17 4.33
N LEU A 161 0.29 -17.63 5.18
CA LEU A 161 -0.61 -16.77 5.94
C LEU A 161 -0.28 -16.92 7.41
N PHE A 162 -0.17 -15.82 8.14
CA PHE A 162 0.05 -15.84 9.58
C PHE A 162 -0.59 -14.63 10.27
N GLU A 163 -0.85 -14.78 11.56
CA GLU A 163 -1.48 -13.75 12.40
C GLU A 163 -0.50 -13.30 13.49
N VAL A 164 -0.35 -11.98 13.65
CA VAL A 164 0.47 -11.40 14.70
C VAL A 164 -0.36 -10.55 15.65
N THR A 165 0.02 -10.56 16.93
CA THR A 165 -0.55 -9.67 17.95
C THR A 165 -0.07 -8.23 17.78
N PRO A 166 -0.67 -7.25 18.47
CA PRO A 166 -0.13 -5.89 18.52
C PRO A 166 1.31 -5.80 19.02
N ASP A 167 1.75 -6.74 19.88
CA ASP A 167 3.12 -6.82 20.39
C ASP A 167 4.08 -7.55 19.43
N GLY A 168 3.59 -8.03 18.28
CA GLY A 168 4.38 -8.68 17.22
C GLY A 168 4.60 -10.18 17.42
N GLU A 169 3.87 -10.85 18.31
CA GLU A 169 3.94 -12.30 18.49
C GLU A 169 3.12 -13.01 17.42
N ILE A 170 3.70 -14.02 16.75
CA ILE A 170 2.96 -14.90 15.82
C ILE A 170 2.10 -15.87 16.64
N VAL A 171 0.78 -15.80 16.46
CA VAL A 171 -0.20 -16.60 17.21
C VAL A 171 -0.92 -17.62 16.34
N TRP A 172 -0.78 -17.53 15.05
CA TRP A 172 -1.32 -18.46 14.07
C TRP A 172 -0.50 -18.46 12.78
N GLU A 173 -0.35 -19.63 12.14
CA GLU A 173 0.39 -19.84 10.90
C GLU A 173 -0.25 -20.98 10.09
#